data_7fa25cfcdaffb74aae3dc6036f0dff10
#
_entry.id   7fa25cfcdaffb74aae3dc6036f0dff10
#
_cell.length_a   1.000
_cell.length_b   1.000
_cell.length_c   1.000
_cell.angle_alpha   90.00
_cell.angle_beta   90.00
_cell.angle_gamma   90.00
#
_symmetry.space_group_name_H-M   'P 1'
#
loop_
_entity.id
_entity.type
_entity.pdbx_description
1 polymer ?
#
loop_
_entity_poly.entity_id
_entity_poly.type
_entity_poly.pdbx_seq_one_letter_code
_entity_poly.pdbx_strand_id
1 'polypeptide(L)'
;MTLCQGEGKVPDDVTLVGLLLACTHGGMVVKGRQLFESMETKFHITPKLEHYGCMVDLLGRCGELQEAYDLIQNMPMKPDSVVWGTLLGACSFHGNVELAEIAADSLFELEPWNPGNYVILSNIYASAGQWDGVAKLRKLMKGGQITKAAGYSFIEEGGQIHKFIVGDRSHPRIDEIYTLLDEVYTKMKLQRNAIDCESELEGG
;
A
#
# COMPACT_ATOMS: atom_id res chain seq x y z
N MET A 1 16.65 23.01 6.71
CA MET A 1 16.26 23.21 5.32
C MET A 1 15.48 24.52 5.26
N THR A 2 16.11 25.58 4.79
CA THR A 2 15.52 26.92 4.73
C THR A 2 14.63 26.94 3.48
N LEU A 3 13.31 26.79 3.67
CA LEU A 3 12.35 26.91 2.59
C LEU A 3 12.33 28.37 2.10
N CYS A 4 12.87 28.56 0.91
CA CYS A 4 12.68 29.71 0.03
C CYS A 4 12.66 31.11 0.70
N GLN A 5 13.82 31.61 1.07
CA GLN A 5 14.08 33.04 1.09
C GLN A 5 14.56 33.47 -0.31
N GLY A 6 13.74 33.25 -1.30
CA GLY A 6 13.95 33.70 -2.67
C GLY A 6 12.60 34.07 -3.27
N GLU A 7 12.36 35.37 -3.42
CA GLU A 7 11.21 35.95 -4.11
C GLU A 7 9.83 35.50 -3.59
N GLY A 8 9.39 35.99 -2.44
CA GLY A 8 8.00 36.22 -1.97
C GLY A 8 6.81 35.39 -2.48
N LYS A 9 7.05 34.23 -3.11
CA LYS A 9 5.98 33.35 -3.58
C LYS A 9 5.45 32.51 -2.42
N VAL A 10 4.23 32.78 -2.02
CA VAL A 10 3.50 31.94 -1.09
C VAL A 10 3.24 30.59 -1.79
N PRO A 11 3.53 29.45 -1.14
CA PRO A 11 3.21 28.15 -1.71
C PRO A 11 1.70 28.04 -1.94
N ASP A 12 1.31 27.46 -3.06
CA ASP A 12 -0.08 27.09 -3.35
C ASP A 12 -0.42 25.71 -2.75
N ASP A 13 -1.68 25.31 -2.89
CA ASP A 13 -2.18 24.03 -2.38
C ASP A 13 -1.44 22.83 -2.98
N VAL A 14 -1.12 22.86 -4.28
CA VAL A 14 -0.38 21.79 -4.97
C VAL A 14 1.06 21.67 -4.45
N THR A 15 1.71 22.81 -4.21
CA THR A 15 3.04 22.85 -3.60
C THR A 15 3.05 22.22 -2.22
N LEU A 16 1.99 22.46 -1.42
CA LEU A 16 1.87 21.89 -0.07
C LEU A 16 1.62 20.37 -0.11
N VAL A 17 0.83 19.87 -1.07
CA VAL A 17 0.73 18.41 -1.32
C VAL A 17 2.11 17.83 -1.62
N GLY A 18 2.88 18.43 -2.52
CA GLY A 18 4.24 17.95 -2.84
C GLY A 18 5.18 17.94 -1.64
N LEU A 19 5.10 18.96 -0.77
CA LEU A 19 5.90 19.02 0.46
C LEU A 19 5.47 17.98 1.50
N LEU A 20 4.15 17.73 1.66
CA LEU A 20 3.63 16.67 2.52
C LEU A 20 4.04 15.29 2.01
N LEU A 21 3.97 15.03 0.70
CA LEU A 21 4.48 13.80 0.09
C LEU A 21 5.98 13.60 0.33
N ALA A 22 6.77 14.68 0.25
CA ALA A 22 8.20 14.60 0.59
C ALA A 22 8.41 14.24 2.06
N CYS A 23 7.58 14.75 2.97
CA CYS A 23 7.60 14.36 4.38
C CYS A 23 7.22 12.88 4.55
N THR A 24 6.22 12.39 3.82
CA THR A 24 5.78 10.98 3.82
C THR A 24 6.91 10.05 3.40
N HIS A 25 7.56 10.32 2.26
CA HIS A 25 8.66 9.50 1.78
C HIS A 25 9.91 9.56 2.67
N GLY A 26 10.11 10.68 3.37
CA GLY A 26 11.23 10.86 4.30
C GLY A 26 10.93 10.44 5.74
N GLY A 27 9.72 9.97 6.06
CA GLY A 27 9.30 9.64 7.43
C GLY A 27 9.34 10.84 8.39
N MET A 28 9.18 12.05 7.85
CA MET A 28 9.38 13.30 8.63
C MET A 28 8.08 13.75 9.31
N VAL A 29 7.55 12.96 10.25
CA VAL A 29 6.24 13.19 10.91
C VAL A 29 6.13 14.58 11.54
N VAL A 30 7.13 14.99 12.33
CA VAL A 30 7.12 16.30 13.00
C VAL A 30 7.03 17.45 12.00
N LYS A 31 7.76 17.36 10.89
CA LYS A 31 7.72 18.38 9.83
C LYS A 31 6.41 18.37 9.09
N GLY A 32 5.85 17.18 8.84
CA GLY A 32 4.54 17.03 8.20
C GLY A 32 3.44 17.68 9.03
N ARG A 33 3.40 17.43 10.34
CA ARG A 33 2.44 18.09 11.25
C ARG A 33 2.58 19.60 11.22
N GLN A 34 3.80 20.11 11.38
CA GLN A 34 4.07 21.56 11.34
C GLN A 34 3.66 22.19 10.00
N LEU A 35 3.91 21.49 8.90
CA LEU A 35 3.53 21.97 7.58
C LEU A 35 2.00 22.00 7.44
N PHE A 36 1.32 20.94 7.84
CA PHE A 36 -0.14 20.83 7.77
C PHE A 36 -0.82 21.92 8.63
N GLU A 37 -0.38 22.12 9.88
CA GLU A 37 -0.88 23.18 10.75
C GLU A 37 -0.61 24.59 10.17
N SER A 38 0.51 24.77 9.47
CA SER A 38 0.85 26.06 8.85
C SER A 38 0.00 26.40 7.64
N MET A 39 -0.75 25.44 7.08
CA MET A 39 -1.61 25.69 5.93
C MET A 39 -2.63 26.78 6.20
N GLU A 40 -3.36 26.68 7.29
CA GLU A 40 -4.37 27.69 7.67
C GLU A 40 -3.75 28.88 8.35
N THR A 41 -2.82 28.65 9.28
CA THR A 41 -2.30 29.69 10.16
C THR A 41 -1.34 30.64 9.47
N LYS A 42 -0.52 30.14 8.54
CA LYS A 42 0.52 30.90 7.86
C LYS A 42 0.21 31.20 6.41
N PHE A 43 -0.34 30.22 5.70
CA PHE A 43 -0.55 30.33 4.25
C PHE A 43 -1.99 30.67 3.89
N HIS A 44 -2.93 30.63 4.85
CA HIS A 44 -4.36 30.88 4.66
C HIS A 44 -4.99 29.95 3.60
N ILE A 45 -4.49 28.70 3.55
CA ILE A 45 -4.96 27.66 2.66
C ILE A 45 -5.71 26.62 3.52
N THR A 46 -6.99 26.45 3.24
CA THR A 46 -7.79 25.40 3.89
C THR A 46 -7.36 24.03 3.38
N PRO A 47 -7.01 23.07 4.25
CA PRO A 47 -6.65 21.73 3.84
C PRO A 47 -7.79 21.04 3.08
N LYS A 48 -7.46 20.44 1.95
CA LYS A 48 -8.36 19.65 1.11
C LYS A 48 -8.11 18.16 1.34
N LEU A 49 -8.92 17.31 0.73
CA LEU A 49 -8.86 15.85 0.87
C LEU A 49 -7.45 15.28 0.59
N GLU A 50 -6.77 15.83 -0.42
CA GLU A 50 -5.41 15.41 -0.81
C GLU A 50 -4.38 15.68 0.31
N HIS A 51 -4.53 16.77 1.03
CA HIS A 51 -3.63 17.12 2.15
C HIS A 51 -3.85 16.17 3.33
N TYR A 52 -5.12 15.88 3.66
CA TYR A 52 -5.48 14.89 4.66
C TYR A 52 -4.97 13.50 4.27
N GLY A 53 -5.14 13.09 3.02
CA GLY A 53 -4.62 11.82 2.50
C GLY A 53 -3.10 11.68 2.67
N CYS A 54 -2.33 12.74 2.38
CA CYS A 54 -0.89 12.76 2.61
C CYS A 54 -0.53 12.62 4.08
N MET A 55 -1.28 13.27 4.98
CA MET A 55 -1.04 13.16 6.42
C MET A 55 -1.39 11.77 6.96
N VAL A 56 -2.50 11.18 6.52
CA VAL A 56 -2.88 9.81 6.88
C VAL A 56 -1.82 8.81 6.39
N ASP A 57 -1.27 8.97 5.19
CA ASP A 57 -0.20 8.12 4.67
C ASP A 57 1.10 8.31 5.48
N LEU A 58 1.46 9.54 5.81
CA LEU A 58 2.64 9.83 6.63
C LEU A 58 2.54 9.17 8.02
N LEU A 59 1.44 9.42 8.72
CA LEU A 59 1.18 8.86 10.05
C LEU A 59 1.10 7.33 10.01
N GLY A 60 0.38 6.81 9.03
CA GLY A 60 0.22 5.37 8.83
C GLY A 60 1.56 4.65 8.59
N ARG A 61 2.43 5.16 7.73
CA ARG A 61 3.76 4.59 7.47
C ARG A 61 4.66 4.61 8.70
N CYS A 62 4.52 5.62 9.54
CA CYS A 62 5.31 5.77 10.75
C CYS A 62 4.72 5.02 11.96
N GLY A 63 3.58 4.33 11.82
CA GLY A 63 2.97 3.54 12.88
C GLY A 63 2.04 4.33 13.82
N GLU A 64 1.85 5.62 13.58
CA GLU A 64 0.95 6.50 14.34
C GLU A 64 -0.51 6.28 13.92
N LEU A 65 -0.96 5.00 13.97
CA LEU A 65 -2.25 4.58 13.39
C LEU A 65 -3.45 5.22 14.06
N GLN A 66 -3.40 5.39 15.40
CA GLN A 66 -4.49 6.01 16.14
C GLN A 66 -4.63 7.48 15.75
N GLU A 67 -3.52 8.20 15.63
CA GLU A 67 -3.55 9.60 15.20
C GLU A 67 -4.05 9.74 13.75
N ALA A 68 -3.67 8.80 12.87
CA ALA A 68 -4.19 8.76 11.50
C ALA A 68 -5.71 8.57 11.48
N TYR A 69 -6.23 7.67 12.32
CA TYR A 69 -7.66 7.45 12.46
C TYR A 69 -8.37 8.67 13.05
N ASP A 70 -7.82 9.27 14.11
CA ASP A 70 -8.38 10.47 14.74
C ASP A 70 -8.41 11.65 13.74
N LEU A 71 -7.38 11.77 12.91
CA LEU A 71 -7.35 12.77 11.85
C LEU A 71 -8.50 12.56 10.85
N ILE A 72 -8.75 11.31 10.44
CA ILE A 72 -9.87 10.96 9.54
C ILE A 72 -11.21 11.32 10.17
N GLN A 73 -11.41 11.01 11.46
CA GLN A 73 -12.66 11.31 12.17
C GLN A 73 -12.94 12.80 12.30
N ASN A 74 -11.89 13.61 12.39
CA ASN A 74 -11.99 15.06 12.58
C ASN A 74 -11.91 15.86 11.26
N MET A 75 -11.89 15.19 10.10
CA MET A 75 -11.92 15.86 8.79
C MET A 75 -13.21 16.66 8.62
N PRO A 76 -13.15 17.92 8.15
CA PRO A 76 -14.35 18.74 7.90
C PRO A 76 -15.11 18.30 6.64
N MET A 77 -14.57 17.37 5.84
CA MET A 77 -15.19 16.77 4.69
C MET A 77 -15.29 15.25 4.86
N LYS A 78 -16.17 14.62 4.05
CA LYS A 78 -16.35 13.16 4.09
C LYS A 78 -15.09 12.46 3.53
N PRO A 79 -14.48 11.53 4.28
CA PRO A 79 -13.37 10.72 3.78
C PRO A 79 -13.81 9.85 2.59
N ASP A 80 -12.96 9.72 1.58
CA ASP A 80 -13.17 8.85 0.43
C ASP A 80 -12.50 7.48 0.60
N SER A 81 -12.63 6.63 -0.41
CA SER A 81 -12.03 5.29 -0.42
C SER A 81 -10.50 5.33 -0.44
N VAL A 82 -9.87 6.40 -0.93
CA VAL A 82 -8.42 6.55 -0.94
C VAL A 82 -7.90 6.74 0.49
N VAL A 83 -8.53 7.62 1.26
CA VAL A 83 -8.15 7.89 2.66
C VAL A 83 -8.32 6.64 3.53
N TRP A 84 -9.48 5.96 3.44
CA TRP A 84 -9.71 4.72 4.18
C TRP A 84 -8.80 3.58 3.71
N GLY A 85 -8.55 3.48 2.41
CA GLY A 85 -7.63 2.49 1.84
C GLY A 85 -6.20 2.68 2.32
N THR A 86 -5.77 3.94 2.48
CA THR A 86 -4.46 4.29 3.04
C THR A 86 -4.33 3.81 4.48
N LEU A 87 -5.35 4.05 5.32
CA LEU A 87 -5.36 3.56 6.71
C LEU A 87 -5.37 2.02 6.75
N LEU A 88 -6.20 1.36 5.92
CA LEU A 88 -6.24 -0.11 5.86
C LEU A 88 -4.88 -0.69 5.44
N GLY A 89 -4.20 -0.08 4.48
CA GLY A 89 -2.85 -0.47 4.07
C GLY A 89 -1.83 -0.32 5.18
N ALA A 90 -1.87 0.77 5.93
CA ALA A 90 -1.02 0.99 7.10
C ALA A 90 -1.30 -0.04 8.21
N CYS A 91 -2.57 -0.33 8.50
CA CYS A 91 -2.96 -1.37 9.44
C CYS A 91 -2.45 -2.76 9.03
N SER A 92 -2.45 -3.05 7.73
CA SER A 92 -1.88 -4.30 7.21
C SER A 92 -0.37 -4.41 7.48
N PHE A 93 0.36 -3.32 7.31
CA PHE A 93 1.81 -3.29 7.54
C PHE A 93 2.16 -3.43 9.03
N HIS A 94 1.41 -2.79 9.90
CA HIS A 94 1.67 -2.77 11.35
C HIS A 94 0.91 -3.84 12.15
N GLY A 95 0.07 -4.64 11.51
CA GLY A 95 -0.67 -5.74 12.14
C GLY A 95 -1.81 -5.28 13.07
N ASN A 96 -2.36 -4.08 12.87
CA ASN A 96 -3.46 -3.57 13.70
C ASN A 96 -4.81 -4.03 13.14
N VAL A 97 -5.38 -5.07 13.76
CA VAL A 97 -6.65 -5.67 13.32
C VAL A 97 -7.83 -4.75 13.60
N GLU A 98 -7.88 -4.10 14.76
CA GLU A 98 -9.02 -3.30 15.19
C GLU A 98 -9.29 -2.10 14.27
N LEU A 99 -8.25 -1.31 13.97
CA LEU A 99 -8.38 -0.20 13.03
C LEU A 99 -8.57 -0.66 11.59
N ALA A 100 -8.04 -1.85 11.23
CA ALA A 100 -8.26 -2.43 9.92
C ALA A 100 -9.73 -2.80 9.69
N GLU A 101 -10.42 -3.33 10.70
CA GLU A 101 -11.86 -3.63 10.64
C GLU A 101 -12.66 -2.36 10.39
N ILE A 102 -12.39 -1.29 11.13
CA ILE A 102 -13.09 0.00 10.98
C ILE A 102 -12.88 0.58 9.58
N ALA A 103 -11.63 0.56 9.11
CA ALA A 103 -11.29 1.07 7.77
C ALA A 103 -11.94 0.23 6.67
N ALA A 104 -11.94 -1.10 6.82
CA ALA A 104 -12.55 -2.01 5.87
C ALA A 104 -14.08 -1.88 5.82
N ASP A 105 -14.75 -1.72 6.97
CA ASP A 105 -16.20 -1.51 7.00
C ASP A 105 -16.59 -0.24 6.24
N SER A 106 -15.84 0.86 6.43
CA SER A 106 -16.03 2.09 5.66
C SER A 106 -15.82 1.86 4.15
N LEU A 107 -14.83 1.06 3.77
CA LEU A 107 -14.55 0.72 2.38
C LEU A 107 -15.62 -0.21 1.78
N PHE A 108 -16.18 -1.12 2.56
CA PHE A 108 -17.29 -1.98 2.08
C PHE A 108 -18.57 -1.20 1.82
N GLU A 109 -18.79 -0.08 2.53
CA GLU A 109 -19.89 0.84 2.23
C GLU A 109 -19.61 1.68 0.98
N LEU A 110 -18.38 2.18 0.81
CA LEU A 110 -17.99 3.04 -0.31
C LEU A 110 -17.78 2.26 -1.61
N GLU A 111 -17.16 1.11 -1.54
CA GLU A 111 -16.77 0.27 -2.69
C GLU A 111 -17.07 -1.21 -2.44
N PRO A 112 -18.35 -1.60 -2.26
CA PRO A 112 -18.72 -2.99 -1.96
C PRO A 112 -18.28 -3.99 -3.04
N TRP A 113 -18.07 -3.52 -4.25
CA TRP A 113 -17.62 -4.33 -5.39
C TRP A 113 -16.11 -4.55 -5.47
N ASN A 114 -15.30 -3.81 -4.68
CA ASN A 114 -13.84 -3.85 -4.78
C ASN A 114 -13.26 -5.06 -4.02
N PRO A 115 -12.82 -6.13 -4.70
CA PRO A 115 -12.30 -7.32 -4.03
C PRO A 115 -11.00 -7.08 -3.26
N GLY A 116 -10.26 -6.00 -3.59
CA GLY A 116 -9.01 -5.65 -2.94
C GLY A 116 -9.19 -5.42 -1.45
N ASN A 117 -10.24 -4.71 -1.05
CA ASN A 117 -10.52 -4.37 0.34
C ASN A 117 -10.76 -5.64 1.19
N TYR A 118 -11.55 -6.58 0.67
CA TYR A 118 -11.81 -7.87 1.33
C TYR A 118 -10.55 -8.72 1.46
N VAL A 119 -9.70 -8.73 0.42
CA VAL A 119 -8.46 -9.51 0.41
C VAL A 119 -7.46 -8.95 1.42
N ILE A 120 -7.31 -7.63 1.51
CA ILE A 120 -6.39 -6.99 2.47
C ILE A 120 -6.82 -7.34 3.89
N LEU A 121 -8.09 -7.15 4.25
CA LEU A 121 -8.59 -7.51 5.58
C LEU A 121 -8.46 -9.01 5.87
N SER A 122 -8.74 -9.88 4.86
CA SER A 122 -8.54 -11.32 5.00
C SER A 122 -7.09 -11.69 5.29
N ASN A 123 -6.12 -11.00 4.68
CA ASN A 123 -4.70 -11.21 4.93
C ASN A 123 -4.30 -10.72 6.34
N ILE A 124 -4.86 -9.61 6.80
CA ILE A 124 -4.64 -9.10 8.18
C ILE A 124 -5.14 -10.13 9.19
N TYR A 125 -6.35 -10.66 9.03
CA TYR A 125 -6.87 -11.72 9.89
C TYR A 125 -5.99 -12.97 9.87
N ALA A 126 -5.55 -13.41 8.68
CA ALA A 126 -4.68 -14.57 8.55
C ALA A 126 -3.34 -14.37 9.28
N SER A 127 -2.73 -13.19 9.16
CA SER A 127 -1.49 -12.84 9.85
C SER A 127 -1.65 -12.81 11.37
N ALA A 128 -2.85 -12.45 11.86
CA ALA A 128 -3.21 -12.46 13.27
C ALA A 128 -3.71 -13.83 13.78
N GLY A 129 -3.75 -14.86 12.91
CA GLY A 129 -4.28 -16.19 13.26
C GLY A 129 -5.79 -16.26 13.41
N GLN A 130 -6.52 -15.24 12.99
CA GLN A 130 -8.00 -15.13 13.11
C GLN A 130 -8.71 -15.80 11.92
N TRP A 131 -8.61 -17.13 11.85
CA TRP A 131 -9.12 -17.92 10.71
C TRP A 131 -10.64 -17.85 10.51
N ASP A 132 -11.40 -17.63 11.58
CA ASP A 132 -12.86 -17.43 11.50
C ASP A 132 -13.21 -16.15 10.73
N GLY A 133 -12.46 -15.07 10.95
CA GLY A 133 -12.57 -13.82 10.19
C GLY A 133 -12.29 -14.03 8.70
N VAL A 134 -11.22 -14.79 8.39
CA VAL A 134 -10.89 -15.17 7.00
C VAL A 134 -12.04 -15.93 6.34
N ALA A 135 -12.59 -16.93 7.04
CA ALA A 135 -13.71 -17.75 6.52
C ALA A 135 -14.97 -16.91 6.26
N LYS A 136 -15.28 -15.98 7.20
CA LYS A 136 -16.41 -15.05 7.09
C LYS A 136 -16.29 -14.15 5.85
N LEU A 137 -15.12 -13.54 5.63
CA LEU A 137 -14.89 -12.68 4.47
C LEU A 137 -14.95 -13.44 3.14
N ARG A 138 -14.37 -14.64 3.07
CA ARG A 138 -14.47 -15.51 1.88
C ARG A 138 -15.90 -15.89 1.54
N LYS A 139 -16.72 -16.18 2.57
CA LYS A 139 -18.14 -16.44 2.39
C LYS A 139 -18.89 -15.21 1.88
N LEU A 140 -18.55 -14.03 2.40
CA LEU A 140 -19.13 -12.75 1.99
C LEU A 140 -18.79 -12.44 0.51
N MET A 141 -17.54 -12.60 0.10
CA MET A 141 -17.12 -12.44 -1.29
C MET A 141 -17.85 -13.39 -2.22
N LYS A 142 -17.96 -14.67 -1.82
CA LYS A 142 -18.67 -15.69 -2.62
C LYS A 142 -20.16 -15.36 -2.75
N GLY A 143 -20.81 -14.95 -1.68
CA GLY A 143 -22.24 -14.57 -1.68
C GLY A 143 -22.52 -13.32 -2.51
N GLY A 144 -21.62 -12.34 -2.49
CA GLY A 144 -21.69 -11.11 -3.28
C GLY A 144 -21.15 -11.23 -4.70
N GLN A 145 -20.73 -12.43 -5.13
CA GLN A 145 -20.05 -12.66 -6.43
C GLN A 145 -18.83 -11.75 -6.66
N ILE A 146 -18.18 -11.33 -5.56
CA ILE A 146 -16.99 -10.47 -5.59
C ILE A 146 -15.79 -11.36 -5.89
N THR A 147 -15.24 -11.25 -7.10
CA THR A 147 -14.10 -12.05 -7.54
C THR A 147 -12.89 -11.16 -7.83
N LYS A 148 -11.73 -11.53 -7.29
CA LYS A 148 -10.47 -10.89 -7.66
C LYS A 148 -9.96 -11.56 -8.93
N ALA A 149 -9.72 -10.77 -9.99
CA ALA A 149 -9.02 -11.27 -11.16
C ALA A 149 -7.61 -11.75 -10.78
N ALA A 150 -7.23 -12.93 -11.25
CA ALA A 150 -5.86 -13.40 -11.06
C ALA A 150 -4.88 -12.48 -11.79
N GLY A 151 -3.78 -12.16 -11.12
CA GLY A 151 -2.66 -11.48 -11.77
C GLY A 151 -2.08 -12.36 -12.88
N TYR A 152 -1.73 -11.74 -13.99
CA TYR A 152 -1.10 -12.44 -15.11
C TYR A 152 0.00 -11.60 -15.73
N SER A 153 0.95 -12.29 -16.36
CA SER A 153 1.90 -11.71 -17.31
C SER A 153 1.62 -12.24 -18.70
N PHE A 154 2.08 -11.52 -19.72
CA PHE A 154 1.97 -12.01 -21.08
C PHE A 154 3.21 -11.61 -21.91
N ILE A 155 3.48 -12.41 -22.92
CA ILE A 155 4.43 -12.10 -23.98
C ILE A 155 3.73 -12.24 -25.34
N GLU A 156 4.20 -11.51 -26.33
CA GLU A 156 3.78 -11.66 -27.72
C GLU A 156 4.92 -12.30 -28.50
N GLU A 157 4.66 -13.46 -29.11
CA GLU A 157 5.60 -14.17 -29.95
C GLU A 157 4.90 -14.60 -31.25
N GLY A 158 5.45 -14.24 -32.40
CA GLY A 158 4.88 -14.60 -33.69
C GLY A 158 3.45 -14.10 -33.95
N GLY A 159 3.05 -12.98 -33.34
CA GLY A 159 1.68 -12.43 -33.41
C GLY A 159 0.67 -13.14 -32.53
N GLN A 160 1.10 -14.02 -31.63
CA GLN A 160 0.27 -14.69 -30.63
C GLN A 160 0.60 -14.19 -29.23
N ILE A 161 -0.45 -13.99 -28.42
CA ILE A 161 -0.31 -13.60 -27.01
C ILE A 161 -0.33 -14.86 -26.14
N HIS A 162 0.80 -15.08 -25.45
CA HIS A 162 0.94 -16.14 -24.46
C HIS A 162 0.74 -15.57 -23.08
N LYS A 163 -0.31 -16.00 -22.38
CA LYS A 163 -0.68 -15.53 -21.05
C LYS A 163 -0.21 -16.53 -20.00
N PHE A 164 0.37 -16.00 -18.91
CA PHE A 164 0.89 -16.78 -17.79
C PHE A 164 0.22 -16.35 -16.49
N ILE A 165 -0.33 -17.31 -15.77
CA ILE A 165 -0.98 -17.16 -14.47
C ILE A 165 -0.27 -18.10 -13.49
N VAL A 166 -0.14 -17.70 -12.24
CA VAL A 166 0.46 -18.54 -11.19
C VAL A 166 -0.26 -19.88 -11.10
N GLY A 167 0.50 -20.97 -11.21
CA GLY A 167 -0.02 -22.35 -11.13
C GLY A 167 -0.71 -22.86 -12.40
N ASP A 168 -0.86 -22.06 -13.42
CA ASP A 168 -1.38 -22.51 -14.71
C ASP A 168 -0.32 -23.31 -15.48
N ARG A 169 -0.69 -24.52 -15.92
CA ARG A 169 0.15 -25.43 -16.70
C ARG A 169 -0.41 -25.70 -18.09
N SER A 170 -1.28 -24.84 -18.58
CA SER A 170 -1.99 -25.04 -19.86
C SER A 170 -1.13 -24.72 -21.09
N HIS A 171 0.00 -24.04 -20.93
CA HIS A 171 0.86 -23.64 -22.05
C HIS A 171 1.49 -24.86 -22.76
N PRO A 172 1.48 -24.93 -24.12
CA PRO A 172 2.01 -26.10 -24.84
C PRO A 172 3.48 -26.43 -24.55
N ARG A 173 4.29 -25.43 -24.23
CA ARG A 173 5.71 -25.61 -23.90
C ARG A 173 5.98 -25.52 -22.38
N ILE A 174 5.05 -25.93 -21.56
CA ILE A 174 5.10 -25.72 -20.11
C ILE A 174 6.31 -26.42 -19.47
N ASP A 175 6.64 -27.62 -19.91
CA ASP A 175 7.75 -28.40 -19.36
C ASP A 175 9.11 -27.76 -19.67
N GLU A 176 9.29 -27.20 -20.88
CA GLU A 176 10.49 -26.46 -21.26
C GLU A 176 10.63 -25.17 -20.40
N ILE A 177 9.52 -24.48 -20.22
CA ILE A 177 9.47 -23.24 -19.40
C ILE A 177 9.88 -23.53 -17.97
N TYR A 178 9.29 -24.56 -17.33
CA TYR A 178 9.62 -24.91 -15.94
C TYR A 178 11.05 -25.43 -15.81
N THR A 179 11.55 -26.22 -16.78
CA THR A 179 12.95 -26.66 -16.78
C THR A 179 13.90 -25.47 -16.79
N LEU A 180 13.65 -24.48 -17.66
CA LEU A 180 14.47 -23.27 -17.72
C LEU A 180 14.39 -22.43 -16.43
N LEU A 181 13.18 -22.31 -15.86
CA LEU A 181 12.97 -21.61 -14.58
C LEU A 181 13.74 -22.26 -13.43
N ASP A 182 13.74 -23.59 -13.35
CA ASP A 182 14.50 -24.34 -12.35
C ASP A 182 16.01 -24.18 -12.51
N GLU A 183 16.49 -24.16 -13.76
CA GLU A 183 17.92 -23.88 -14.04
C GLU A 183 18.30 -22.45 -13.61
N VAL A 184 17.51 -21.46 -13.95
CA VAL A 184 17.74 -20.05 -13.54
C VAL A 184 17.71 -19.93 -12.03
N TYR A 185 16.71 -20.52 -11.37
CA TYR A 185 16.59 -20.50 -9.92
C TYR A 185 17.81 -21.14 -9.23
N THR A 186 18.27 -22.26 -9.77
CA THR A 186 19.47 -22.95 -9.25
C THR A 186 20.73 -22.08 -9.39
N LYS A 187 20.91 -21.44 -10.55
CA LYS A 187 22.03 -20.51 -10.75
C LYS A 187 21.98 -19.31 -9.81
N MET A 188 20.79 -18.72 -9.60
CA MET A 188 20.61 -17.62 -8.66
C MET A 188 20.94 -18.02 -7.22
N LYS A 189 20.55 -19.22 -6.78
CA LYS A 189 20.91 -19.73 -5.45
C LYS A 189 22.41 -19.90 -5.28
N LEU A 190 23.09 -20.46 -6.28
CA LEU A 190 24.53 -20.65 -6.24
C LEU A 190 25.29 -19.33 -6.16
N GLN A 191 24.85 -18.32 -6.92
CA GLN A 191 25.45 -16.98 -6.86
C GLN A 191 25.21 -16.29 -5.50
N ARG A 192 24.02 -16.41 -4.93
CA ARG A 192 23.71 -15.86 -3.61
C ARG A 192 24.61 -16.47 -2.53
N ASN A 193 24.73 -17.79 -2.51
CA ASN A 193 25.59 -18.50 -1.56
C ASN A 193 27.07 -18.11 -1.73
N ALA A 194 27.55 -17.84 -2.94
CA ALA A 194 28.91 -17.38 -3.18
C ALA A 194 29.16 -15.97 -2.60
N ILE A 195 28.18 -15.06 -2.75
CA ILE A 195 28.25 -13.68 -2.20
C ILE A 195 28.22 -13.73 -0.67
N ASP A 196 27.36 -14.56 -0.07
CA ASP A 196 27.27 -14.72 1.39
C ASP A 196 28.58 -15.27 1.97
N CYS A 197 29.25 -16.22 1.28
CA CYS A 197 30.57 -16.73 1.68
C CYS A 197 31.70 -15.71 1.56
N GLU A 198 31.70 -14.85 0.54
CA GLU A 198 32.68 -13.78 0.38
C GLU A 198 32.54 -12.70 1.47
N SER A 199 31.32 -12.36 1.86
CA SER A 199 31.05 -11.39 2.93
C SER A 199 31.49 -11.86 4.31
N GLU A 200 31.49 -13.18 4.58
CA GLU A 200 32.00 -13.76 5.83
C GLU A 200 33.53 -13.79 5.89
N LEU A 201 34.22 -13.82 4.76
CA LEU A 201 35.67 -13.82 4.67
C LEU A 201 36.32 -12.43 4.80
N GLU A 202 35.59 -11.35 4.48
CA GLU A 202 36.07 -9.98 4.59
C GLU A 202 35.79 -9.36 5.97
N GLY A 203 35.03 -10.01 6.85
CA GLY A 203 34.66 -9.54 8.19
C GLY A 203 35.44 -10.18 9.35
N GLY A 204 36.53 -10.93 9.08
CA GLY A 204 37.34 -11.63 10.09
C GLY A 204 38.66 -10.93 10.41
#